data_d8aca282203c9c93e5d5c6ee6e42d5bb
#
_entry.id   d8aca282203c9c93e5d5c6ee6e42d5bb
#
_cell.length_a   1.000
_cell.length_b   1.000
_cell.length_c   1.000
_cell.angle_alpha   90.00
_cell.angle_beta   90.00
_cell.angle_gamma   90.00
#
_symmetry.space_group_name_H-M   'P 1'
#
loop_
_entity.id
_entity.type
_entity.pdbx_description
1 polymer ?
#
loop_
_entity_poly.entity_id
_entity_poly.type
_entity_poly.pdbx_seq_one_letter_code
_entity_poly.pdbx_strand_id
1 'polypeptide(L)'
;MRRFTIWMLLLVLGGYCAGRDLAGRYTGEWKSDSSGNGGAIRMTLDAAPDGTWKCEVSFSIEGVDIKTTTHQIKLQDSKLDVSYDFEAPGARLRSHMTGEWNGSVFQGRYETSVIDGGAIDAGTWSASRAK
;
A
#
# COMPACT_ATOMS: atom_id res chain seq x y z
N MET A 1 -18.54 21.65 32.93
CA MET A 1 -18.07 20.29 33.18
C MET A 1 -18.65 19.28 32.21
N ARG A 2 -19.94 19.28 32.00
CA ARG A 2 -20.57 18.36 31.02
C ARG A 2 -20.06 18.55 29.61
N ARG A 3 -19.70 19.76 29.23
CA ARG A 3 -19.19 20.07 27.90
C ARG A 3 -17.82 19.45 27.62
N PHE A 4 -17.01 19.26 28.66
CA PHE A 4 -15.69 18.63 28.53
C PHE A 4 -15.79 17.18 28.06
N THR A 5 -16.72 16.44 28.63
CA THR A 5 -16.90 15.02 28.30
C THR A 5 -17.34 14.85 26.85
N ILE A 6 -18.18 15.75 26.35
CA ILE A 6 -18.66 15.73 24.98
C ILE A 6 -17.51 16.02 24.00
N TRP A 7 -16.64 16.95 24.36
CA TRP A 7 -15.50 17.28 23.53
C TRP A 7 -14.52 16.11 23.39
N MET A 8 -14.28 15.40 24.48
CA MET A 8 -13.40 14.22 24.46
C MET A 8 -13.98 13.12 23.55
N LEU A 9 -15.28 12.93 23.59
CA LEU A 9 -15.93 11.95 22.73
C LEU A 9 -15.80 12.32 21.24
N LEU A 10 -15.93 13.58 20.92
CA LEU A 10 -15.76 14.06 19.55
C LEU A 10 -14.34 13.84 19.02
N LEU A 11 -13.33 14.05 19.87
CA LEU A 11 -11.93 13.81 19.51
C LEU A 11 -11.68 12.34 19.23
N VAL A 12 -12.22 11.45 20.04
CA VAL A 12 -12.08 10.01 19.85
C VAL A 12 -12.74 9.57 18.54
N LEU A 13 -13.93 10.09 18.27
CA LEU A 13 -14.64 9.80 17.03
C LEU A 13 -13.88 10.34 15.81
N GLY A 14 -13.29 11.51 15.90
CA GLY A 14 -12.50 12.08 14.83
C GLY A 14 -11.27 11.23 14.50
N GLY A 15 -10.57 10.75 15.52
CA GLY A 15 -9.42 9.87 15.32
C GLY A 15 -9.80 8.53 14.71
N TYR A 16 -10.95 7.99 15.07
CA TYR A 16 -11.43 6.74 14.53
C TYR A 16 -11.84 6.88 13.05
N CYS A 17 -12.47 7.98 12.66
CA CYS A 17 -12.86 8.23 11.28
C CYS A 17 -11.67 8.45 10.35
N ALA A 18 -10.55 8.97 10.86
CA ALA A 18 -9.37 9.24 10.06
C ALA A 18 -8.77 7.96 9.44
N GLY A 19 -8.85 6.81 10.11
CA GLY A 19 -8.39 5.54 9.58
C GLY A 19 -9.20 5.07 8.38
N ARG A 20 -10.50 5.31 8.38
CA ARG A 20 -11.37 4.91 7.27
C ARG A 20 -11.20 5.78 6.04
N ASP A 21 -10.68 7.00 6.22
CA ASP A 21 -10.45 7.91 5.10
C ASP A 21 -9.37 7.42 4.15
N LEU A 22 -8.61 6.41 4.54
CA LEU A 22 -7.60 5.83 3.67
C LEU A 22 -8.16 4.81 2.68
N ALA A 23 -9.41 4.43 2.79
CA ALA A 23 -10.04 3.58 1.78
C ALA A 23 -10.15 4.33 0.45
N GLY A 24 -9.90 3.63 -0.66
CA GLY A 24 -10.00 4.21 -1.97
C GLY A 24 -8.97 3.67 -2.94
N ARG A 25 -8.90 4.31 -4.09
CA ARG A 25 -7.96 3.96 -5.14
C ARG A 25 -6.82 4.95 -5.19
N TYR A 26 -5.63 4.41 -5.42
CA TYR A 26 -4.38 5.18 -5.46
C TYR A 26 -3.62 4.84 -6.73
N THR A 27 -2.99 5.83 -7.31
CA THR A 27 -2.12 5.66 -8.48
C THR A 27 -0.83 6.40 -8.26
N GLY A 28 0.24 5.86 -8.82
CA GLY A 28 1.55 6.49 -8.68
C GLY A 28 2.61 5.75 -9.45
N GLU A 29 3.81 5.76 -8.93
CA GLU A 29 4.99 5.24 -9.60
C GLU A 29 5.88 4.47 -8.64
N TRP A 30 6.56 3.48 -9.20
CA TRP A 30 7.63 2.77 -8.51
C TRP A 30 8.94 2.94 -9.28
N LYS A 31 10.04 2.81 -8.58
CA LYS A 31 11.37 2.97 -9.18
C LYS A 31 12.37 2.03 -8.50
N SER A 32 13.08 1.27 -9.31
CA SER A 32 14.13 0.36 -8.85
C SER A 32 15.40 1.12 -8.51
N ASP A 33 16.01 0.78 -7.38
CA ASP A 33 17.27 1.38 -6.95
C ASP A 33 18.44 0.93 -7.84
N SER A 34 18.41 -0.34 -8.27
CA SER A 34 19.56 -0.92 -8.97
C SER A 34 19.54 -0.63 -10.46
N SER A 35 18.39 -0.72 -11.11
CA SER A 35 18.29 -0.58 -12.56
C SER A 35 17.88 0.80 -13.01
N GLY A 36 17.28 1.60 -12.13
CA GLY A 36 16.66 2.86 -12.49
C GLY A 36 15.37 2.72 -13.28
N ASN A 37 14.93 1.51 -13.56
CA ASN A 37 13.65 1.25 -14.21
C ASN A 37 12.52 1.57 -13.26
N GLY A 38 11.37 1.89 -13.83
CA GLY A 38 10.18 2.19 -13.06
C GLY A 38 8.93 1.92 -13.88
N GLY A 39 7.81 2.19 -13.27
CA GLY A 39 6.53 2.02 -13.92
C GLY A 39 5.40 2.56 -13.06
N ALA A 40 4.18 2.36 -13.54
CA ALA A 40 3.00 2.76 -12.80
C ALA A 40 2.70 1.75 -11.70
N ILE A 41 2.12 2.23 -10.61
CA ILE A 41 1.57 1.39 -9.56
C ILE A 41 0.13 1.84 -9.29
N ARG A 42 -0.75 0.88 -9.06
CA ARG A 42 -2.13 1.12 -8.67
C ARG A 42 -2.43 0.29 -7.45
N MET A 43 -3.14 0.88 -6.52
CA MET A 43 -3.48 0.23 -5.28
C MET A 43 -4.90 0.58 -4.90
N THR A 44 -5.66 -0.42 -4.47
CA THR A 44 -7.00 -0.21 -3.92
C THR A 44 -7.01 -0.69 -2.49
N LEU A 45 -7.47 0.18 -1.59
CA LEU A 45 -7.64 -0.13 -0.18
C LEU A 45 -9.13 -0.13 0.15
N ASP A 46 -9.63 -1.24 0.64
CA ASP A 46 -11.01 -1.38 1.07
C ASP A 46 -11.07 -1.75 2.54
N ALA A 47 -11.91 -1.03 3.29
CA ALA A 47 -12.15 -1.33 4.69
C ALA A 47 -13.38 -2.23 4.82
N ALA A 48 -13.20 -3.38 5.43
CA ALA A 48 -14.30 -4.30 5.69
C ALA A 48 -15.05 -3.88 6.96
N PRO A 49 -16.34 -4.27 7.11
CA PRO A 49 -17.13 -3.90 8.29
C PRO A 49 -16.55 -4.41 9.61
N ASP A 50 -15.78 -5.50 9.58
CA ASP A 50 -15.16 -6.07 10.77
C ASP A 50 -13.84 -5.39 11.17
N GLY A 51 -13.46 -4.33 10.46
CA GLY A 51 -12.23 -3.59 10.75
C GLY A 51 -10.99 -4.11 10.02
N THR A 52 -11.13 -5.16 9.24
CA THR A 52 -10.01 -5.65 8.41
C THR A 52 -9.89 -4.86 7.12
N TRP A 53 -8.73 -4.92 6.51
CA TRP A 53 -8.45 -4.24 5.25
C TRP A 53 -8.23 -5.25 4.14
N LYS A 54 -8.67 -4.88 2.95
CA LYS A 54 -8.31 -5.57 1.72
C LYS A 54 -7.49 -4.63 0.86
N CYS A 55 -6.49 -5.18 0.21
CA CYS A 55 -5.62 -4.40 -0.66
C CYS A 55 -5.40 -5.14 -1.97
N GLU A 56 -5.55 -4.43 -3.07
CA GLU A 56 -5.18 -4.95 -4.38
C GLU A 56 -4.11 -4.05 -4.95
N VAL A 57 -3.03 -4.65 -5.43
CA VAL A 57 -1.92 -3.94 -6.04
C VAL A 57 -1.73 -4.45 -7.46
N SER A 58 -1.55 -3.54 -8.40
CA SER A 58 -1.09 -3.87 -9.74
C SER A 58 -0.03 -2.84 -10.15
N PHE A 59 0.86 -3.24 -11.02
CA PHE A 59 1.92 -2.35 -11.48
C PHE A 59 2.30 -2.70 -12.91
N SER A 60 3.02 -1.81 -13.56
CA SER A 60 3.49 -2.04 -14.92
C SER A 60 5.02 -2.14 -14.95
N ILE A 61 5.51 -3.03 -15.79
CA ILE A 61 6.92 -3.16 -16.11
C ILE A 61 7.02 -3.08 -17.63
N GLU A 62 7.76 -2.10 -18.13
CA GLU A 62 7.98 -1.91 -19.58
C GLU A 62 6.67 -1.88 -20.37
N GLY A 63 5.67 -1.22 -19.82
CA GLY A 63 4.36 -1.08 -20.46
C GLY A 63 3.44 -2.27 -20.29
N VAL A 64 3.87 -3.32 -19.61
CA VAL A 64 3.05 -4.52 -19.38
C VAL A 64 2.47 -4.47 -17.98
N ASP A 65 1.15 -4.58 -17.88
CA ASP A 65 0.47 -4.62 -16.57
C ASP A 65 0.66 -5.98 -15.91
N ILE A 66 1.07 -5.95 -14.67
CA ILE A 66 1.29 -7.14 -13.84
C ILE A 66 0.21 -7.13 -12.76
N LYS A 67 -0.57 -8.21 -12.72
CA LYS A 67 -1.55 -8.43 -11.65
C LYS A 67 -0.91 -9.22 -10.55
N THR A 68 -1.30 -8.89 -9.33
CA THR A 68 -0.75 -9.53 -8.14
C THR A 68 -1.85 -10.17 -7.32
N THR A 69 -1.45 -11.08 -6.44
CA THR A 69 -2.33 -11.64 -5.41
C THR A 69 -1.80 -11.18 -4.06
N THR A 70 -2.63 -10.49 -3.30
CA THR A 70 -2.23 -10.03 -1.97
C THR A 70 -2.05 -11.20 -1.04
N HIS A 71 -0.87 -11.29 -0.44
CA HIS A 71 -0.53 -12.32 0.53
C HIS A 71 -0.87 -11.85 1.94
N GLN A 72 -0.57 -10.61 2.26
CA GLN A 72 -0.76 -10.07 3.60
C GLN A 72 -0.92 -8.55 3.52
N ILE A 73 -1.82 -8.01 4.34
CA ILE A 73 -2.04 -6.57 4.42
C ILE A 73 -2.15 -6.15 5.88
N LYS A 74 -1.47 -5.06 6.23
CA LYS A 74 -1.61 -4.43 7.52
C LYS A 74 -1.60 -2.92 7.31
N LEU A 75 -2.64 -2.27 7.75
CA LEU A 75 -2.73 -0.82 7.74
C LEU A 75 -3.07 -0.38 9.16
N GLN A 76 -2.16 0.35 9.78
CA GLN A 76 -2.29 0.81 11.15
C GLN A 76 -1.90 2.27 11.21
N ASP A 77 -2.82 3.12 11.67
CA ASP A 77 -2.69 4.56 11.61
C ASP A 77 -2.47 5.00 10.16
N SER A 78 -1.33 5.57 9.85
CA SER A 78 -0.98 5.98 8.48
C SER A 78 0.06 5.07 7.84
N LYS A 79 0.37 3.94 8.48
CA LYS A 79 1.44 3.04 8.02
C LYS A 79 0.87 1.82 7.32
N LEU A 80 1.33 1.60 6.11
CA LEU A 80 0.93 0.49 5.26
C LEU A 80 2.05 -0.52 5.16
N ASP A 81 1.67 -1.79 5.30
CA ASP A 81 2.57 -2.93 5.13
C ASP A 81 1.79 -3.98 4.33
N VAL A 82 2.21 -4.24 3.11
CA VAL A 82 1.53 -5.18 2.23
C VAL A 82 2.54 -6.07 1.52
N SER A 83 2.22 -7.37 1.47
CA SER A 83 2.98 -8.33 0.68
C SER A 83 2.07 -8.88 -0.40
N TYR A 84 2.61 -9.01 -1.60
CA TYR A 84 1.86 -9.55 -2.71
C TYR A 84 2.74 -10.43 -3.58
N ASP A 85 2.11 -11.42 -4.21
CA ASP A 85 2.76 -12.40 -5.07
C ASP A 85 2.40 -12.13 -6.52
N PHE A 86 3.35 -12.38 -7.41
CA PHE A 86 3.12 -12.29 -8.84
C PHE A 86 4.06 -13.23 -9.59
N GLU A 87 3.74 -13.48 -10.84
CA GLU A 87 4.52 -14.37 -11.66
C GLU A 87 5.31 -13.59 -12.70
N ALA A 88 6.57 -13.99 -12.88
CA ALA A 88 7.42 -13.55 -13.95
C ALA A 88 7.86 -14.79 -14.75
N PRO A 89 8.39 -14.62 -15.97
CA PRO A 89 8.86 -15.77 -16.73
C PRO A 89 9.88 -16.59 -15.93
N GLY A 90 9.52 -17.84 -15.62
CA GLY A 90 10.39 -18.77 -14.91
C GLY A 90 10.47 -18.63 -13.41
N ALA A 91 9.67 -17.73 -12.79
CA ALA A 91 9.77 -17.54 -11.35
C ALA A 91 8.46 -17.01 -10.75
N ARG A 92 8.24 -17.37 -9.48
CA ARG A 92 7.21 -16.76 -8.64
C ARG A 92 7.90 -15.79 -7.69
N LEU A 93 7.38 -14.59 -7.64
CA LEU A 93 8.00 -13.50 -6.91
C LEU A 93 7.05 -12.99 -5.82
N ARG A 94 7.66 -12.49 -4.76
CA ARG A 94 6.93 -11.81 -3.67
C ARG A 94 7.56 -10.46 -3.43
N SER A 95 6.72 -9.43 -3.43
CA SER A 95 7.15 -8.09 -3.04
C SER A 95 6.59 -7.76 -1.68
N HIS A 96 7.42 -7.12 -0.87
CA HIS A 96 7.03 -6.55 0.41
C HIS A 96 7.12 -5.03 0.27
N MET A 97 6.00 -4.37 0.45
CA MET A 97 5.88 -2.94 0.25
C MET A 97 5.46 -2.29 1.55
N THR A 98 6.21 -1.30 1.97
CA THR A 98 5.88 -0.50 3.15
C THR A 98 5.77 0.96 2.75
N GLY A 99 4.89 1.69 3.41
CA GLY A 99 4.71 3.10 3.11
C GLY A 99 3.99 3.83 4.22
N GLU A 100 3.95 5.14 4.09
CA GLU A 100 3.31 6.00 5.06
C GLU A 100 2.54 7.10 4.34
N TRP A 101 1.32 7.34 4.81
CA TRP A 101 0.46 8.40 4.31
C TRP A 101 0.82 9.71 4.99
N ASN A 102 1.15 10.74 4.21
CA ASN A 102 1.54 12.04 4.75
C ASN A 102 0.43 13.10 4.65
N GLY A 103 -0.78 12.70 4.31
CA GLY A 103 -1.89 13.60 4.08
C GLY A 103 -2.20 13.84 2.60
N SER A 104 -1.25 13.53 1.72
CA SER A 104 -1.39 13.72 0.27
C SER A 104 -1.02 12.49 -0.53
N VAL A 105 0.03 11.79 -0.13
CA VAL A 105 0.53 10.63 -0.86
C VAL A 105 0.98 9.55 0.14
N PHE A 106 0.94 8.30 -0.32
CA PHE A 106 1.71 7.22 0.27
C PHE A 106 3.10 7.25 -0.34
N GLN A 107 4.11 7.12 0.50
CA GLN A 107 5.50 6.99 0.07
C GLN A 107 6.18 5.90 0.85
N GLY A 108 7.03 5.14 0.20
CA GLY A 108 7.75 4.10 0.89
C GLY A 108 8.71 3.34 0.00
N ARG A 109 9.00 2.14 0.44
CA ARG A 109 9.96 1.26 -0.23
C ARG A 109 9.31 -0.09 -0.49
N TYR A 110 9.91 -0.81 -1.44
CA TYR A 110 9.55 -2.19 -1.70
C TYR A 110 10.82 -3.03 -1.84
N GLU A 111 10.67 -4.31 -1.57
CA GLU A 111 11.70 -5.31 -1.82
C GLU A 111 11.03 -6.52 -2.47
N THR A 112 11.61 -7.01 -3.55
CA THR A 112 11.10 -8.16 -4.28
C THR A 112 12.07 -9.30 -4.17
N SER A 113 11.55 -10.48 -3.86
CA SER A 113 12.35 -11.71 -3.72
C SER A 113 11.72 -12.83 -4.52
N VAL A 114 12.53 -13.77 -4.94
CA VAL A 114 12.02 -15.05 -5.45
C VAL A 114 11.43 -15.79 -4.27
N ILE A 115 10.23 -16.35 -4.41
CA ILE A 115 9.63 -17.16 -3.36
C ILE A 115 10.55 -18.36 -3.11
N ASP A 116 10.92 -18.56 -1.86
CA ASP A 116 11.93 -19.54 -1.42
C ASP A 116 13.34 -19.24 -1.94
N GLY A 117 13.62 -17.98 -2.29
CA GLY A 117 14.90 -17.56 -2.78
C GLY A 117 15.32 -16.21 -2.23
N GLY A 118 16.32 -15.61 -2.86
CA GLY A 118 16.90 -14.35 -2.43
C GLY A 118 16.21 -13.13 -3.02
N ALA A 119 16.57 -11.96 -2.48
CA ALA A 119 16.10 -10.67 -2.98
C ALA A 119 16.70 -10.41 -4.38
N ILE A 120 15.87 -9.88 -5.28
CA ILE A 120 16.27 -9.59 -6.65
C ILE A 120 16.10 -8.12 -7.01
N ASP A 121 15.31 -7.36 -6.26
CA ASP A 121 15.09 -5.95 -6.54
C ASP A 121 14.62 -5.23 -5.29
N ALA A 122 14.90 -3.95 -5.23
CA ALA A 122 14.40 -3.05 -4.20
C ALA A 122 14.31 -1.65 -4.77
N GLY A 123 13.44 -0.84 -4.21
CA GLY A 123 13.28 0.52 -4.68
C GLY A 123 12.29 1.32 -3.87
N THR A 124 11.78 2.36 -4.48
CA THR A 124 10.83 3.29 -3.87
C THR A 124 9.52 3.29 -4.64
N TRP A 125 8.47 3.71 -3.98
CA TRP A 125 7.17 3.92 -4.62
C TRP A 125 6.45 5.08 -3.97
N SER A 126 5.55 5.68 -4.73
CA SER A 126 4.64 6.69 -4.21
C SER A 126 3.32 6.58 -4.95
N ALA A 127 2.24 6.91 -4.26
CA ALA A 127 0.91 6.88 -4.86
C ALA A 127 0.01 7.91 -4.18
N SER A 128 -0.78 8.59 -4.98
CA SER A 128 -1.78 9.54 -4.49
C SER A 128 -3.16 9.06 -4.90
N ARG A 129 -4.19 9.65 -4.30
CA ARG A 129 -5.56 9.25 -4.61
C ARG A 129 -5.85 9.44 -6.09
N ALA A 130 -6.42 8.43 -6.71
CA ALA A 130 -6.89 8.49 -8.09
C ALA A 130 -8.11 9.40 -8.17
N LYS A 131 -8.18 10.17 -9.22
CA LYS A 131 -9.32 11.06 -9.48
C LYS A 131 -10.46 10.34 -10.16
#